data_a6b1b866cd177dbd46d47855f130cba1
#
_entry.id   a6b1b866cd177dbd46d47855f130cba1
#
_cell.length_a   1.000
_cell.length_b   1.000
_cell.length_c   1.000
_cell.angle_alpha   90.00
_cell.angle_beta   90.00
_cell.angle_gamma   90.00
#
_symmetry.space_group_name_H-M   'P 1'
#
loop_
_entity.id
_entity.type
_entity.pdbx_description
1 polymer ?
#
loop_
_entity_poly.entity_id
_entity_poly.type
_entity_poly.pdbx_seq_one_letter_code
_entity_poly.pdbx_strand_id
1 'polypeptide(L)'
;MSLGKFETVTLADVSINNKGEYGIGASAVDYSDELYTYLRITDINDDGTLNKNDLKSVDDNEAKNYLLNENDVVFARTGNSTGKAYYYDKMDGELVYAGFLIKFSLDPSKINPKFMKYYVLSEEYKGWVNSMCTGSTRPNINAKMYGNMELILPPREQQDFLVNILDKVDKKIEINKRINKKFNLA
;
A
#
# COMPACT_ATOMS: atom_id res chain seq x y z
N MET A 1 24.95 20.33 8.74
CA MET A 1 24.56 19.04 8.16
C MET A 1 24.59 19.19 6.64
N SER A 2 25.40 18.40 5.95
CA SER A 2 25.36 18.35 4.48
C SER A 2 24.00 17.79 4.09
N LEU A 3 23.19 18.55 3.38
CA LEU A 3 21.98 18.04 2.74
C LEU A 3 22.44 17.04 1.68
N GLY A 4 22.36 15.73 1.99
CA GLY A 4 22.69 14.68 1.03
C GLY A 4 21.91 14.90 -0.28
N LYS A 5 22.44 14.38 -1.38
CA LYS A 5 21.84 14.53 -2.69
C LYS A 5 20.57 13.65 -2.82
N PHE A 6 19.48 14.23 -3.30
CA PHE A 6 18.31 13.46 -3.68
C PHE A 6 18.63 12.60 -4.92
N GLU A 7 18.07 11.42 -4.96
CA GLU A 7 18.23 10.48 -6.08
C GLU A 7 16.88 10.22 -6.75
N THR A 8 16.88 10.18 -8.07
CA THR A 8 15.71 9.74 -8.84
C THR A 8 15.89 8.27 -9.17
N VAL A 9 14.97 7.44 -8.70
CA VAL A 9 14.93 6.00 -8.92
C VAL A 9 13.52 5.60 -9.32
N THR A 10 13.33 4.38 -9.86
CA THR A 10 11.99 3.86 -10.11
C THR A 10 11.51 2.98 -8.93
N LEU A 11 10.19 2.78 -8.84
CA LEU A 11 9.64 1.84 -7.85
C LEU A 11 10.22 0.42 -8.04
N ALA A 12 10.44 0.01 -9.30
CA ALA A 12 11.10 -1.26 -9.60
C ALA A 12 12.53 -1.32 -9.04
N ASP A 13 13.30 -0.25 -9.18
CA ASP A 13 14.70 -0.21 -8.69
C ASP A 13 14.80 -0.45 -7.18
N VAL A 14 13.83 0.02 -6.40
CA VAL A 14 13.80 -0.13 -4.94
C VAL A 14 13.04 -1.37 -4.48
N SER A 15 12.59 -2.22 -5.40
CA SER A 15 11.91 -3.48 -5.10
C SER A 15 12.83 -4.68 -5.24
N ILE A 16 12.56 -5.76 -4.49
CA ILE A 16 13.42 -6.97 -4.42
C ILE A 16 13.57 -7.61 -5.80
N ASN A 17 12.48 -7.79 -6.55
CA ASN A 17 12.49 -8.48 -7.85
C ASN A 17 12.43 -7.53 -9.05
N ASN A 18 12.59 -6.23 -8.83
CA ASN A 18 12.48 -5.16 -9.84
C ASN A 18 11.19 -5.23 -10.66
N LYS A 19 10.12 -5.76 -10.10
CA LYS A 19 8.81 -5.91 -10.78
C LYS A 19 7.66 -5.95 -9.79
N GLY A 20 6.47 -5.56 -10.29
CA GLY A 20 5.22 -5.77 -9.58
C GLY A 20 4.60 -7.13 -9.88
N GLU A 21 3.89 -7.70 -8.91
CA GLU A 21 3.23 -9.00 -8.99
C GLU A 21 1.71 -8.82 -8.84
N TYR A 22 0.93 -9.46 -9.72
CA TYR A 22 -0.52 -9.44 -9.63
C TYR A 22 -1.01 -10.40 -8.57
N GLY A 23 -2.10 -10.03 -7.89
CA GLY A 23 -2.75 -10.89 -6.91
C GLY A 23 -3.53 -12.04 -7.53
N ILE A 24 -4.12 -12.86 -6.65
CA ILE A 24 -4.90 -14.03 -7.06
C ILE A 24 -6.22 -13.61 -7.70
N GLY A 25 -6.60 -14.29 -8.80
CA GLY A 25 -7.85 -14.07 -9.53
C GLY A 25 -9.08 -14.79 -8.96
N ALA A 26 -9.01 -15.24 -7.70
CA ALA A 26 -10.11 -15.94 -7.04
C ALA A 26 -11.29 -15.02 -6.73
N SER A 27 -12.48 -15.60 -6.56
CA SER A 27 -13.67 -14.89 -6.09
C SER A 27 -13.62 -14.69 -4.58
N ALA A 28 -14.10 -13.53 -4.11
CA ALA A 28 -14.31 -13.30 -2.69
C ALA A 28 -15.47 -14.17 -2.18
N VAL A 29 -15.30 -14.72 -0.96
CA VAL A 29 -16.35 -15.40 -0.20
C VAL A 29 -16.65 -14.61 1.08
N ASP A 30 -17.71 -14.96 1.79
CA ASP A 30 -18.01 -14.34 3.07
C ASP A 30 -16.85 -14.57 4.07
N TYR A 31 -16.66 -13.58 4.94
CA TYR A 31 -15.57 -13.62 5.91
C TYR A 31 -15.67 -14.85 6.82
N SER A 32 -14.55 -15.51 7.01
CA SER A 32 -14.40 -16.65 7.91
C SER A 32 -13.03 -16.61 8.59
N ASP A 33 -12.99 -16.87 9.90
CA ASP A 33 -11.74 -16.97 10.66
C ASP A 33 -10.90 -18.22 10.29
N GLU A 34 -11.48 -19.17 9.54
CA GLU A 34 -10.80 -20.37 9.05
C GLU A 34 -10.09 -20.16 7.70
N LEU A 35 -10.35 -19.02 7.05
CA LEU A 35 -9.80 -18.66 5.74
C LEU A 35 -8.98 -17.37 5.82
N TYR A 36 -8.09 -17.17 4.85
CA TYR A 36 -7.34 -15.93 4.74
C TYR A 36 -8.25 -14.73 4.44
N THR A 37 -7.98 -13.60 5.08
CA THR A 37 -8.65 -12.34 4.74
C THR A 37 -8.23 -11.89 3.34
N TYR A 38 -9.22 -11.59 2.48
CA TYR A 38 -9.01 -11.21 1.10
C TYR A 38 -9.00 -9.70 0.93
N LEU A 39 -7.83 -9.13 0.68
CA LEU A 39 -7.66 -7.70 0.45
C LEU A 39 -8.06 -7.35 -0.99
N ARG A 40 -9.15 -6.61 -1.15
CA ARG A 40 -9.66 -6.12 -2.43
C ARG A 40 -9.35 -4.62 -2.60
N ILE A 41 -9.46 -4.12 -3.84
CA ILE A 41 -9.30 -2.67 -4.12
C ILE A 41 -10.30 -1.79 -3.36
N THR A 42 -11.46 -2.34 -2.97
CA THR A 42 -12.51 -1.66 -2.19
C THR A 42 -12.20 -1.59 -0.71
N ASP A 43 -11.26 -2.39 -0.24
CA ASP A 43 -10.92 -2.49 1.18
C ASP A 43 -9.77 -1.52 1.56
N ILE A 44 -9.29 -0.72 0.60
CA ILE A 44 -8.28 0.30 0.83
C ILE A 44 -8.95 1.66 0.98
N ASN A 45 -8.81 2.26 2.17
CA ASN A 45 -9.26 3.62 2.45
C ASN A 45 -8.38 4.65 1.73
N ASP A 46 -8.86 5.89 1.61
CA ASP A 46 -8.11 6.99 0.98
C ASP A 46 -6.86 7.41 1.78
N ASP A 47 -6.81 7.09 3.07
CA ASP A 47 -5.65 7.28 3.94
C ASP A 47 -4.66 6.10 3.94
N GLY A 48 -4.84 5.13 3.03
CA GLY A 48 -3.98 3.97 2.90
C GLY A 48 -4.15 2.91 4.01
N THR A 49 -5.20 3.01 4.83
CA THR A 49 -5.52 2.02 5.86
C THR A 49 -6.49 0.96 5.35
N LEU A 50 -6.52 -0.19 6.01
CA LEU A 50 -7.48 -1.26 5.72
C LEU A 50 -8.89 -0.87 6.22
N ASN A 51 -9.89 -0.95 5.34
CA ASN A 51 -11.29 -0.84 5.71
C ASN A 51 -11.79 -2.18 6.28
N LYS A 52 -12.05 -2.21 7.59
CA LYS A 52 -12.46 -3.43 8.30
C LYS A 52 -13.98 -3.62 8.38
N ASN A 53 -14.79 -2.80 7.70
CA ASN A 53 -16.24 -2.86 7.85
C ASN A 53 -16.92 -3.99 7.06
N ASP A 54 -16.33 -4.44 5.96
CA ASP A 54 -16.89 -5.50 5.09
C ASP A 54 -15.77 -6.40 4.55
N LEU A 55 -14.97 -6.94 5.46
CA LEU A 55 -13.91 -7.87 5.08
C LEU A 55 -14.51 -9.12 4.44
N LYS A 56 -13.79 -9.68 3.50
CA LYS A 56 -14.10 -10.94 2.82
C LYS A 56 -12.94 -11.90 3.00
N SER A 57 -13.21 -13.16 2.75
CA SER A 57 -12.19 -14.20 2.69
C SER A 57 -12.00 -14.71 1.26
N VAL A 58 -10.95 -15.48 1.07
CA VAL A 58 -10.67 -16.22 -0.16
C VAL A 58 -10.56 -17.70 0.16
N ASP A 59 -11.33 -18.51 -0.57
CA ASP A 59 -11.29 -19.98 -0.51
C ASP A 59 -10.68 -20.50 -1.81
N ASP A 60 -9.36 -20.62 -1.82
CA ASP A 60 -8.59 -21.08 -2.97
C ASP A 60 -7.30 -21.76 -2.49
N ASN A 61 -6.98 -22.91 -3.06
CA ASN A 61 -5.80 -23.69 -2.68
C ASN A 61 -4.48 -22.94 -2.88
N GLU A 62 -4.44 -22.01 -3.84
CA GLU A 62 -3.26 -21.19 -4.15
C GLU A 62 -3.18 -19.91 -3.31
N ALA A 63 -4.19 -19.60 -2.48
CA ALA A 63 -4.27 -18.35 -1.71
C ALA A 63 -2.98 -18.08 -0.91
N LYS A 64 -2.39 -19.12 -0.32
CA LYS A 64 -1.14 -19.03 0.46
C LYS A 64 0.03 -18.40 -0.32
N ASN A 65 0.07 -18.56 -1.65
CA ASN A 65 1.13 -18.01 -2.49
C ASN A 65 1.01 -16.49 -2.68
N TYR A 66 -0.10 -15.91 -2.26
CA TYR A 66 -0.44 -14.49 -2.41
C TYR A 66 -0.56 -13.77 -1.05
N LEU A 67 0.04 -14.30 -0.01
CA LEU A 67 0.12 -13.62 1.28
C LEU A 67 1.03 -12.40 1.18
N LEU A 68 0.58 -11.31 1.82
CA LEU A 68 1.42 -10.13 2.03
C LEU A 68 2.42 -10.38 3.15
N ASN A 69 3.60 -9.84 2.98
CA ASN A 69 4.70 -9.91 3.94
C ASN A 69 5.15 -8.51 4.34
N GLU A 70 5.98 -8.44 5.37
CA GLU A 70 6.59 -7.18 5.78
C GLU A 70 7.31 -6.50 4.61
N ASN A 71 7.16 -5.19 4.50
CA ASN A 71 7.67 -4.34 3.42
C ASN A 71 6.95 -4.49 2.07
N ASP A 72 5.84 -5.21 2.02
CA ASP A 72 4.99 -5.22 0.83
C ASP A 72 4.10 -3.97 0.78
N VAL A 73 3.98 -3.40 -0.40
CA VAL A 73 3.00 -2.38 -0.74
C VAL A 73 2.18 -2.86 -1.92
N VAL A 74 0.86 -2.68 -1.86
CA VAL A 74 -0.05 -3.02 -2.95
C VAL A 74 -0.74 -1.79 -3.50
N PHE A 75 -0.98 -1.79 -4.80
CA PHE A 75 -1.59 -0.70 -5.55
C PHE A 75 -2.82 -1.19 -6.29
N ALA A 76 -3.92 -0.47 -6.17
CA ALA A 76 -5.13 -0.72 -6.95
C ALA A 76 -4.92 -0.30 -8.41
N ARG A 77 -5.10 -1.27 -9.34
CA ARG A 77 -4.78 -1.06 -10.75
C ARG A 77 -5.92 -0.52 -11.59
N THR A 78 -7.16 -0.64 -11.14
CA THR A 78 -8.33 -0.37 -11.99
C THR A 78 -9.55 0.14 -11.23
N GLY A 79 -10.51 0.69 -11.97
CA GLY A 79 -11.78 1.20 -11.44
C GLY A 79 -11.63 2.50 -10.67
N ASN A 80 -12.63 2.82 -9.85
CA ASN A 80 -12.65 4.04 -9.03
C ASN A 80 -11.57 4.07 -7.94
N SER A 81 -10.98 2.92 -7.65
CA SER A 81 -9.90 2.78 -6.68
C SER A 81 -8.50 2.89 -7.30
N THR A 82 -8.39 3.09 -8.63
CA THR A 82 -7.08 3.19 -9.29
C THR A 82 -6.18 4.19 -8.58
N GLY A 83 -4.99 3.76 -8.22
CA GLY A 83 -4.03 4.57 -7.48
C GLY A 83 -4.14 4.48 -5.96
N LYS A 84 -5.21 3.92 -5.38
CA LYS A 84 -5.19 3.65 -3.94
C LYS A 84 -4.08 2.64 -3.64
N ALA A 85 -3.38 2.86 -2.52
CA ALA A 85 -2.27 2.01 -2.11
C ALA A 85 -2.41 1.62 -0.64
N TYR A 86 -1.93 0.43 -0.31
CA TYR A 86 -1.89 -0.07 1.06
C TYR A 86 -0.49 -0.64 1.33
N TYR A 87 0.18 -0.09 2.34
CA TYR A 87 1.41 -0.66 2.88
C TYR A 87 1.05 -1.68 3.96
N TYR A 88 1.52 -2.92 3.80
CA TYR A 88 1.13 -4.01 4.69
C TYR A 88 1.54 -3.74 6.14
N ASP A 89 0.56 -3.86 7.04
CA ASP A 89 0.75 -3.83 8.48
C ASP A 89 0.37 -5.20 9.07
N LYS A 90 1.33 -5.86 9.72
CA LYS A 90 1.10 -7.16 10.37
C LYS A 90 0.00 -7.15 11.44
N MET A 91 -0.36 -5.97 11.96
CA MET A 91 -1.49 -5.81 12.88
C MET A 91 -2.86 -6.03 12.22
N ASP A 92 -2.91 -6.04 10.89
CA ASP A 92 -4.11 -6.34 10.11
C ASP A 92 -4.30 -7.84 9.83
N GLY A 93 -3.35 -8.69 10.31
CA GLY A 93 -3.39 -10.14 10.16
C GLY A 93 -2.88 -10.62 8.80
N GLU A 94 -3.14 -11.87 8.49
CA GLU A 94 -2.73 -12.50 7.23
C GLU A 94 -3.68 -12.08 6.09
N LEU A 95 -3.13 -11.32 5.14
CA LEU A 95 -3.89 -10.78 4.01
C LEU A 95 -3.41 -11.41 2.71
N VAL A 96 -4.34 -11.96 1.93
CA VAL A 96 -4.15 -12.40 0.54
C VAL A 96 -4.64 -11.29 -0.38
N TYR A 97 -3.81 -10.82 -1.30
CA TYR A 97 -4.18 -9.70 -2.18
C TYR A 97 -4.83 -10.16 -3.49
N ALA A 98 -5.91 -9.46 -3.87
CA ALA A 98 -6.75 -9.78 -5.01
C ALA A 98 -6.11 -9.40 -6.35
N GLY A 99 -6.55 -10.00 -7.46
CA GLY A 99 -6.02 -9.84 -8.82
C GLY A 99 -6.11 -8.42 -9.40
N PHE A 100 -6.89 -7.54 -8.79
CA PHE A 100 -6.93 -6.11 -9.12
C PHE A 100 -5.93 -5.26 -8.31
N LEU A 101 -5.10 -5.90 -7.48
CA LEU A 101 -3.98 -5.30 -6.80
C LEU A 101 -2.65 -5.75 -7.43
N ILE A 102 -1.66 -4.88 -7.37
CA ILE A 102 -0.29 -5.14 -7.79
C ILE A 102 0.60 -4.91 -6.58
N LYS A 103 1.36 -5.94 -6.19
CA LYS A 103 2.29 -5.92 -5.07
C LYS A 103 3.69 -5.57 -5.53
N PHE A 104 4.39 -4.76 -4.74
CA PHE A 104 5.83 -4.55 -4.79
C PHE A 104 6.41 -4.85 -3.41
N SER A 105 7.38 -5.74 -3.35
CA SER A 105 8.14 -6.06 -2.13
C SER A 105 9.35 -5.14 -2.08
N LEU A 106 9.35 -4.18 -1.18
CA LEU A 106 10.39 -3.16 -1.10
C LEU A 106 11.68 -3.73 -0.49
N ASP A 107 12.82 -3.30 -1.02
CA ASP A 107 14.14 -3.70 -0.54
C ASP A 107 14.64 -2.75 0.56
N PRO A 108 14.72 -3.19 1.84
CA PRO A 108 15.16 -2.33 2.93
C PRO A 108 16.60 -1.82 2.79
N SER A 109 17.42 -2.43 1.93
CA SER A 109 18.78 -1.96 1.65
C SER A 109 18.81 -0.74 0.73
N LYS A 110 17.75 -0.51 -0.05
CA LYS A 110 17.65 0.56 -1.05
C LYS A 110 16.75 1.72 -0.61
N ILE A 111 15.72 1.44 0.16
CA ILE A 111 14.75 2.44 0.65
C ILE A 111 14.36 2.11 2.09
N ASN A 112 13.95 3.10 2.89
CA ASN A 112 13.15 2.80 4.07
C ASN A 112 11.74 2.38 3.61
N PRO A 113 11.31 1.11 3.77
CA PRO A 113 10.04 0.67 3.20
C PRO A 113 8.84 1.46 3.72
N LYS A 114 8.87 1.90 4.98
CA LYS A 114 7.80 2.74 5.54
C LYS A 114 7.73 4.14 4.92
N PHE A 115 8.80 4.62 4.28
CA PHE A 115 8.75 5.87 3.53
C PHE A 115 7.69 5.78 2.42
N MET A 116 7.56 4.61 1.77
CA MET A 116 6.54 4.39 0.75
C MET A 116 5.11 4.52 1.32
N LYS A 117 4.87 4.08 2.57
CA LYS A 117 3.56 4.26 3.25
C LYS A 117 3.08 5.71 3.21
N TYR A 118 4.01 6.66 3.39
CA TYR A 118 3.71 8.09 3.40
C TYR A 118 3.80 8.73 2.02
N TYR A 119 4.72 8.26 1.18
CA TYR A 119 4.87 8.74 -0.18
C TYR A 119 3.57 8.59 -0.99
N VAL A 120 2.88 7.46 -0.88
CA VAL A 120 1.61 7.20 -1.60
C VAL A 120 0.45 8.09 -1.15
N LEU A 121 0.61 8.85 -0.08
CA LEU A 121 -0.37 9.85 0.37
C LEU A 121 0.00 11.28 -0.09
N SER A 122 1.17 11.46 -0.69
CA SER A 122 1.67 12.76 -1.13
C SER A 122 0.93 13.27 -2.38
N GLU A 123 0.97 14.60 -2.57
CA GLU A 123 0.44 15.23 -3.78
C GLU A 123 1.24 14.85 -5.03
N GLU A 124 2.51 14.52 -4.88
CA GLU A 124 3.38 14.04 -5.97
C GLU A 124 2.87 12.71 -6.52
N TYR A 125 2.64 11.74 -5.64
CA TYR A 125 2.08 10.44 -6.02
C TYR A 125 0.69 10.60 -6.65
N LYS A 126 -0.20 11.37 -6.03
CA LYS A 126 -1.56 11.63 -6.56
C LYS A 126 -1.51 12.30 -7.93
N GLY A 127 -0.60 13.25 -8.12
CA GLY A 127 -0.36 13.91 -9.40
C GLY A 127 0.10 12.91 -10.48
N TRP A 128 1.01 12.00 -10.13
CA TRP A 128 1.43 10.92 -11.02
C TRP A 128 0.26 10.00 -11.40
N VAL A 129 -0.53 9.52 -10.41
CA VAL A 129 -1.73 8.70 -10.66
C VAL A 129 -2.70 9.41 -11.60
N ASN A 130 -2.99 10.68 -11.34
CA ASN A 130 -3.89 11.47 -12.18
C ASN A 130 -3.37 11.58 -13.62
N SER A 131 -2.07 11.76 -13.81
CA SER A 131 -1.46 11.80 -15.15
C SER A 131 -1.62 10.50 -15.92
N MET A 132 -1.50 9.35 -15.22
CA MET A 132 -1.71 8.02 -15.80
C MET A 132 -3.17 7.72 -16.15
N CYS A 133 -4.11 8.35 -15.45
CA CYS A 133 -5.55 8.15 -15.64
C CYS A 133 -6.19 9.11 -16.65
N THR A 134 -5.51 10.22 -17.01
CA THR A 134 -6.04 11.26 -17.88
C THR A 134 -6.45 10.71 -19.25
N GLY A 135 -7.66 11.06 -19.68
CA GLY A 135 -8.19 10.67 -21.00
C GLY A 135 -8.77 9.25 -21.07
N SER A 136 -8.77 8.48 -19.96
CA SER A 136 -9.34 7.14 -19.92
C SER A 136 -10.69 7.13 -19.19
N THR A 137 -11.72 6.54 -19.83
CA THR A 137 -13.00 6.26 -19.17
C THR A 137 -12.94 5.08 -18.18
N ARG A 138 -11.89 4.26 -18.28
CA ARG A 138 -11.59 3.15 -17.37
C ARG A 138 -10.10 3.13 -17.07
N PRO A 139 -9.66 3.91 -16.09
CA PRO A 139 -8.24 3.95 -15.72
C PRO A 139 -7.72 2.55 -15.39
N ASN A 140 -6.53 2.26 -15.89
CA ASN A 140 -5.84 1.01 -15.59
C ASN A 140 -4.33 1.26 -15.61
N ILE A 141 -3.71 1.16 -14.44
CA ILE A 141 -2.26 1.26 -14.26
C ILE A 141 -1.73 -0.17 -14.07
N ASN A 142 -0.96 -0.68 -15.03
CA ASN A 142 -0.41 -2.03 -14.96
C ASN A 142 0.90 -2.09 -14.16
N ALA A 143 1.39 -3.33 -13.91
CA ALA A 143 2.59 -3.55 -13.11
C ALA A 143 3.85 -2.86 -13.67
N LYS A 144 3.99 -2.79 -15.01
CA LYS A 144 5.11 -2.11 -15.66
C LYS A 144 5.02 -0.59 -15.46
N MET A 145 3.82 -0.01 -15.56
CA MET A 145 3.61 1.43 -15.34
C MET A 145 3.94 1.82 -13.90
N TYR A 146 3.44 1.05 -12.90
CA TYR A 146 3.83 1.27 -11.50
C TYR A 146 5.33 1.07 -11.29
N GLY A 147 5.92 0.02 -11.87
CA GLY A 147 7.36 -0.24 -11.76
C GLY A 147 8.22 0.91 -12.28
N ASN A 148 7.77 1.58 -13.34
CA ASN A 148 8.45 2.73 -13.94
C ASN A 148 8.12 4.08 -13.26
N MET A 149 7.31 4.09 -12.20
CA MET A 149 7.03 5.31 -11.45
C MET A 149 8.32 5.85 -10.84
N GLU A 150 8.68 7.07 -11.20
CA GLU A 150 9.86 7.76 -10.66
C GLU A 150 9.58 8.24 -9.23
N LEU A 151 10.55 8.01 -8.36
CA LEU A 151 10.58 8.40 -6.96
C LEU A 151 11.75 9.33 -6.75
N ILE A 152 11.52 10.51 -6.18
CA ILE A 152 12.59 11.41 -5.74
C ILE A 152 12.89 11.07 -4.28
N LEU A 153 13.90 10.24 -4.06
CA LEU A 153 14.28 9.79 -2.73
C LEU A 153 15.25 10.75 -2.06
N PRO A 154 14.93 11.23 -0.85
CA PRO A 154 15.91 11.86 -0.01
C PRO A 154 16.94 10.82 0.49
N PRO A 155 18.12 11.25 0.99
CA PRO A 155 19.08 10.36 1.64
C PRO A 155 18.43 9.52 2.73
N ARG A 156 18.92 8.30 2.94
CA ARG A 156 18.34 7.33 3.88
C ARG A 156 18.10 7.92 5.27
N GLU A 157 19.02 8.69 5.81
CA GLU A 157 18.87 9.34 7.13
C GLU A 157 17.65 10.28 7.17
N GLN A 158 17.36 10.97 6.07
CA GLN A 158 16.19 11.84 5.98
C GLN A 158 14.89 11.03 5.84
N GLN A 159 14.90 9.92 5.09
CA GLN A 159 13.77 9.00 5.06
C GLN A 159 13.45 8.48 6.47
N ASP A 160 14.45 8.00 7.19
CA ASP A 160 14.31 7.47 8.55
C ASP A 160 13.80 8.54 9.53
N PHE A 161 14.29 9.77 9.40
CA PHE A 161 13.82 10.91 10.20
C PHE A 161 12.35 11.24 9.92
N LEU A 162 11.95 11.33 8.65
CA LEU A 162 10.56 11.62 8.25
C LEU A 162 9.63 10.52 8.73
N VAL A 163 9.99 9.25 8.51
CA VAL A 163 9.21 8.09 8.96
C VAL A 163 9.01 8.11 10.48
N ASN A 164 10.07 8.40 11.24
CA ASN A 164 9.99 8.47 12.71
C ASN A 164 9.03 9.56 13.21
N ILE A 165 8.98 10.71 12.53
CA ILE A 165 8.03 11.78 12.86
C ILE A 165 6.60 11.36 12.52
N LEU A 166 6.38 10.88 11.29
CA LEU A 166 5.06 10.53 10.79
C LEU A 166 4.46 9.34 11.55
N ASP A 167 5.25 8.31 11.88
CA ASP A 167 4.81 7.21 12.74
C ASP A 167 4.35 7.69 14.13
N LYS A 168 4.98 8.73 14.69
CA LYS A 168 4.53 9.30 15.97
C LYS A 168 3.21 10.06 15.83
N VAL A 169 3.00 10.73 14.70
CA VAL A 169 1.74 11.41 14.39
C VAL A 169 0.62 10.38 14.22
N ASP A 170 0.86 9.32 13.43
CA ASP A 170 -0.11 8.23 13.24
C ASP A 170 -0.53 7.60 14.58
N LYS A 171 0.44 7.31 15.45
CA LYS A 171 0.15 6.77 16.79
C LYS A 171 -0.73 7.72 17.62
N LYS A 172 -0.48 9.02 17.56
CA LYS A 172 -1.34 10.01 18.25
C LYS A 172 -2.75 10.03 17.68
N ILE A 173 -2.89 10.00 16.36
CA ILE A 173 -4.19 9.96 15.69
C ILE A 173 -4.95 8.70 16.12
N GLU A 174 -4.30 7.53 16.14
CA GLU A 174 -4.91 6.28 16.55
C GLU A 174 -5.36 6.31 18.03
N ILE A 175 -4.51 6.80 18.92
CA ILE A 175 -4.87 6.97 20.34
C ILE A 175 -6.09 7.89 20.47
N ASN A 176 -6.11 9.01 19.78
CA ASN A 176 -7.24 9.96 19.83
C ASN A 176 -8.52 9.33 19.28
N LYS A 177 -8.45 8.57 18.16
CA LYS A 177 -9.59 7.81 17.63
C LYS A 177 -10.15 6.82 18.66
N ARG A 178 -9.28 6.10 19.38
CA ARG A 178 -9.68 5.15 20.44
C ARG A 178 -10.31 5.86 21.62
N ILE A 179 -9.78 7.00 22.06
CA ILE A 179 -10.32 7.80 23.16
C ILE A 179 -11.72 8.30 22.77
N ASN A 180 -11.88 8.93 21.61
CA ASN A 180 -13.16 9.44 21.13
C ASN A 180 -14.21 8.34 21.01
N LYS A 181 -13.83 7.15 20.52
CA LYS A 181 -14.75 6.00 20.47
C LYS A 181 -15.25 5.59 21.86
N LYS A 182 -14.39 5.63 22.89
CA LYS A 182 -14.81 5.32 24.26
C LYS A 182 -15.76 6.39 24.84
N PHE A 183 -15.54 7.68 24.54
CA PHE A 183 -16.42 8.74 25.03
C PHE A 183 -17.77 8.78 24.30
N ASN A 184 -17.85 8.38 23.04
CA ASN A 184 -19.11 8.31 22.28
C ASN A 184 -19.94 7.05 22.59
N LEU A 185 -19.44 6.13 23.40
CA LEU A 185 -20.13 4.91 23.87
C LEU A 185 -20.60 5.04 25.36
N ALA A 186 -20.33 6.15 25.99
CA ALA A 186 -20.80 6.53 27.33
C ALA A 186 -21.90 7.58 27.25
#